data_ef47b6a753402d2981e3d3b9ec4b3702
#
_entry.id   ef47b6a753402d2981e3d3b9ec4b3702
#
_cell.length_a   1.000
_cell.length_b   1.000
_cell.length_c   1.000
_cell.angle_alpha   90.00
_cell.angle_beta   90.00
_cell.angle_gamma   90.00
#
_symmetry.space_group_name_H-M   'P 1'
#
loop_
_entity.id
_entity.type
_entity.pdbx_description
1 polymer ?
#
loop_
_entity_poly.entity_id
_entity_poly.type
_entity_poly.pdbx_seq_one_letter_code
_entity_poly.pdbx_strand_id
1 'polypeptide(L)'
;MGRETVGSANQGRLQVEVRTEGPSEVLTPAGELDHHTADLLREPLEAAIARGRTRLVVDCSELEFCDSTGLNVLLGARLRAEEAGGAVHLAAMRPAVARVFEITGAGAVFLVHESLDDALE
;
A
#
# COMPACT_ATOMS: atom_id res chain seq x y z
N MET A 1 -8.44 -12.74 14.05
CA MET A 1 -7.71 -11.94 13.19
C MET A 1 -7.52 -10.61 13.74
N GLY A 2 -6.39 -10.25 14.07
CA GLY A 2 -6.09 -9.00 14.67
C GLY A 2 -5.71 -7.96 13.64
N ARG A 3 -5.75 -6.73 14.06
CA ARG A 3 -5.12 -5.63 13.37
C ARG A 3 -3.88 -5.28 14.15
N GLU A 4 -2.81 -5.02 13.42
CA GLU A 4 -1.57 -4.59 14.04
C GLU A 4 -1.15 -3.27 13.45
N THR A 5 -0.66 -2.38 14.28
CA THR A 5 -0.03 -1.16 13.81
C THR A 5 1.46 -1.40 13.77
N VAL A 6 2.03 -1.28 12.57
CA VAL A 6 3.47 -1.39 12.38
C VAL A 6 3.94 -0.10 11.75
N GLY A 7 5.23 0.20 11.86
CA GLY A 7 5.80 1.37 11.22
C GLY A 7 5.26 2.69 11.71
N SER A 8 4.99 2.82 13.01
CA SER A 8 4.43 4.05 13.55
C SER A 8 5.50 4.95 14.17
N ALA A 9 6.75 4.76 13.79
CA ALA A 9 7.82 5.59 14.30
C ALA A 9 7.82 6.95 13.62
N ASN A 10 8.84 7.74 13.85
CA ASN A 10 9.05 9.01 13.18
C ASN A 10 7.96 10.02 13.44
N GLN A 11 7.69 10.20 14.72
CA GLN A 11 6.81 11.28 15.18
C GLN A 11 5.39 11.16 14.64
N GLY A 12 4.99 9.96 14.23
CA GLY A 12 3.61 9.76 13.84
C GLY A 12 3.25 10.30 12.47
N ARG A 13 4.22 10.62 11.62
CA ARG A 13 3.90 11.13 10.28
C ARG A 13 3.26 10.06 9.40
N LEU A 14 3.57 8.80 9.65
CA LEU A 14 2.93 7.69 8.96
C LEU A 14 2.76 6.55 9.95
N GLN A 15 1.57 5.96 9.96
CA GLN A 15 1.30 4.72 10.67
C GLN A 15 0.80 3.71 9.65
N VAL A 16 1.20 2.46 9.79
CA VAL A 16 0.77 1.42 8.88
C VAL A 16 0.15 0.30 9.68
N GLU A 17 -1.13 0.03 9.43
CA GLU A 17 -1.83 -1.11 10.01
C GLU A 17 -1.84 -2.25 9.02
N VAL A 18 -1.69 -3.46 9.53
CA VAL A 18 -1.68 -4.65 8.70
C VAL A 18 -2.71 -5.63 9.26
N ARG A 19 -3.54 -6.18 8.38
CA ARG A 19 -4.49 -7.22 8.79
C ARG A 19 -4.72 -8.19 7.64
N THR A 20 -5.22 -9.35 7.99
CA THR A 20 -5.53 -10.39 7.01
C THR A 20 -7.03 -10.40 6.76
N GLU A 21 -7.43 -10.42 5.49
CA GLU A 21 -8.82 -10.52 5.07
C GLU A 21 -8.90 -11.62 4.03
N GLY A 22 -9.29 -12.82 4.46
CA GLY A 22 -9.33 -13.97 3.55
C GLY A 22 -7.96 -14.21 2.92
N PRO A 23 -7.89 -14.28 1.59
CA PRO A 23 -6.61 -14.49 0.92
C PRO A 23 -5.76 -13.24 0.82
N SER A 24 -6.27 -12.09 1.28
CA SER A 24 -5.60 -10.81 1.09
C SER A 24 -4.91 -10.35 2.36
N GLU A 25 -3.79 -9.67 2.16
CA GLU A 25 -3.14 -8.93 3.24
C GLU A 25 -3.45 -7.47 2.99
N VAL A 26 -4.07 -6.80 3.96
CA VAL A 26 -4.49 -5.41 3.82
C VAL A 26 -3.57 -4.54 4.64
N LEU A 27 -2.96 -3.57 3.98
CA LEU A 27 -2.07 -2.60 4.61
C LEU A 27 -2.72 -1.24 4.50
N THR A 28 -2.86 -0.54 5.62
CA THR A 28 -3.52 0.75 5.66
C THR A 28 -2.54 1.81 6.15
N PRO A 29 -1.86 2.49 5.23
CA PRO A 29 -1.00 3.61 5.62
C PRO A 29 -1.87 4.83 5.91
N ALA A 30 -1.59 5.48 7.02
CA ALA A 30 -2.32 6.68 7.43
C ALA A 30 -1.32 7.81 7.63
N GLY A 31 -1.48 8.89 6.91
CA GLY A 31 -0.62 10.05 7.01
C GLY A 31 0.14 10.33 5.73
N GLU A 32 1.43 10.60 5.85
CA GLU A 32 2.25 11.05 4.74
C GLU A 32 3.29 9.99 4.37
N LEU A 33 3.28 9.59 3.11
CA LEU A 33 4.22 8.61 2.59
C LEU A 33 5.25 9.36 1.73
N ASP A 34 6.43 9.55 2.29
CA ASP A 34 7.48 10.31 1.62
C ASP A 34 8.83 9.62 1.88
N HIS A 35 9.93 10.30 1.50
CA HIS A 35 11.25 9.66 1.61
C HIS A 35 11.68 9.42 3.05
N HIS A 36 11.06 10.10 4.03
CA HIS A 36 11.37 9.84 5.44
C HIS A 36 10.59 8.66 6.00
N THR A 37 9.43 8.35 5.43
CA THR A 37 8.53 7.33 5.97
C THR A 37 8.39 6.11 5.08
N ALA A 38 9.01 6.13 3.90
CA ALA A 38 8.81 5.08 2.91
C ALA A 38 9.09 3.68 3.44
N ASP A 39 10.12 3.52 4.26
CA ASP A 39 10.47 2.20 4.79
C ASP A 39 9.40 1.65 5.71
N LEU A 40 8.62 2.51 6.36
CA LEU A 40 7.55 2.06 7.24
C LEU A 40 6.48 1.28 6.47
N LEU A 41 6.31 1.57 5.19
CA LEU A 41 5.39 0.80 4.35
C LEU A 41 6.14 -0.31 3.60
N ARG A 42 7.36 -0.06 3.16
CA ARG A 42 8.12 -1.08 2.42
C ARG A 42 8.29 -2.34 3.23
N GLU A 43 8.65 -2.22 4.51
CA GLU A 43 8.98 -3.38 5.32
C GLU A 43 7.79 -4.34 5.49
N PRO A 44 6.61 -3.87 5.87
CA PRO A 44 5.47 -4.80 5.97
C PRO A 44 5.03 -5.37 4.63
N LEU A 45 5.19 -4.63 3.53
CA LEU A 45 4.89 -5.17 2.21
C LEU A 45 5.84 -6.33 1.90
N GLU A 46 7.14 -6.13 2.11
CA GLU A 46 8.11 -7.18 1.83
C GLU A 46 7.94 -8.36 2.77
N ALA A 47 7.59 -8.09 4.01
CA ALA A 47 7.35 -9.18 4.98
C ALA A 47 6.17 -10.04 4.55
N ALA A 48 5.10 -9.43 4.05
CA ALA A 48 3.95 -10.18 3.59
C ALA A 48 4.31 -11.07 2.41
N ILE A 49 5.05 -10.52 1.45
CA ILE A 49 5.47 -11.29 0.27
C ILE A 49 6.37 -12.45 0.70
N ALA A 50 7.28 -12.21 1.64
CA ALA A 50 8.18 -13.26 2.13
C ALA A 50 7.43 -14.39 2.82
N ARG A 51 6.27 -14.09 3.40
CA ARG A 51 5.43 -15.12 4.03
C ARG A 51 4.51 -15.83 3.04
N GLY A 52 4.60 -15.48 1.76
CA GLY A 52 3.75 -16.07 0.75
C GLY A 52 2.41 -15.38 0.59
N ARG A 53 2.19 -14.25 1.26
CA ARG A 53 0.96 -13.46 1.12
C ARG A 53 1.15 -12.51 -0.03
N THR A 54 0.71 -12.91 -1.21
CA THR A 54 1.02 -12.14 -2.41
C THR A 54 -0.17 -11.38 -2.98
N ARG A 55 -1.38 -11.56 -2.43
CA ARG A 55 -2.51 -10.73 -2.80
C ARG A 55 -2.56 -9.57 -1.80
N LEU A 56 -1.93 -8.48 -2.20
CA LEU A 56 -1.74 -7.34 -1.31
C LEU A 56 -2.73 -6.24 -1.67
N VAL A 57 -3.40 -5.70 -0.66
CA VAL A 57 -4.34 -4.60 -0.85
C VAL A 57 -3.85 -3.45 0.02
N VAL A 58 -3.56 -2.31 -0.62
CA VAL A 58 -3.17 -1.11 0.11
C VAL A 58 -4.40 -0.21 0.17
N ASP A 59 -4.95 -0.04 1.36
CA ASP A 59 -6.10 0.82 1.59
C ASP A 59 -5.59 2.24 1.76
N CYS A 60 -5.83 3.08 0.77
CA CYS A 60 -5.30 4.43 0.73
C CYS A 60 -6.27 5.46 1.29
N SER A 61 -7.35 5.03 1.95
CA SER A 61 -8.37 5.96 2.42
C SER A 61 -7.85 6.96 3.45
N GLU A 62 -6.79 6.61 4.16
CA GLU A 62 -6.20 7.48 5.17
C GLU A 62 -4.84 8.03 4.74
N LEU A 63 -4.44 7.78 3.51
CA LEU A 63 -3.18 8.29 2.99
C LEU A 63 -3.41 9.69 2.45
N GLU A 64 -2.70 10.67 3.02
CA GLU A 64 -2.92 12.07 2.71
C GLU A 64 -1.94 12.62 1.68
N PHE A 65 -0.79 11.96 1.55
CA PHE A 65 0.27 12.46 0.69
C PHE A 65 1.16 11.29 0.26
N CYS A 66 1.61 11.35 -1.00
CA CYS A 66 2.54 10.35 -1.51
C CYS A 66 3.47 11.04 -2.51
N ASP A 67 4.78 10.94 -2.27
CA ASP A 67 5.75 11.48 -3.22
C ASP A 67 6.33 10.36 -4.09
N SER A 68 7.34 10.69 -4.90
CA SER A 68 7.91 9.71 -5.82
C SER A 68 8.60 8.55 -5.10
N THR A 69 9.15 8.80 -3.91
CA THR A 69 9.77 7.71 -3.14
C THR A 69 8.71 6.72 -2.69
N GLY A 70 7.58 7.24 -2.20
CA GLY A 70 6.47 6.38 -1.80
C GLY A 70 5.91 5.61 -2.98
N LEU A 71 5.77 6.28 -4.11
CA LEU A 71 5.31 5.63 -5.33
C LEU A 71 6.24 4.48 -5.70
N ASN A 72 7.55 4.69 -5.61
CA ASN A 72 8.51 3.64 -5.94
C ASN A 72 8.43 2.45 -5.00
N VAL A 73 8.11 2.67 -3.73
CA VAL A 73 7.87 1.56 -2.80
C VAL A 73 6.74 0.68 -3.31
N LEU A 74 5.65 1.31 -3.74
CA LEU A 74 4.49 0.56 -4.24
C LEU A 74 4.82 -0.15 -5.55
N LEU A 75 5.55 0.50 -6.45
CA LEU A 75 5.94 -0.11 -7.70
C LEU A 75 6.86 -1.31 -7.47
N GLY A 76 7.79 -1.20 -6.53
CA GLY A 76 8.68 -2.32 -6.20
C GLY A 76 7.91 -3.50 -5.61
N ALA A 77 6.97 -3.21 -4.72
CA ALA A 77 6.14 -4.28 -4.15
C ALA A 77 5.31 -4.97 -5.23
N ARG A 78 4.77 -4.19 -6.18
CA ARG A 78 4.00 -4.76 -7.28
C ARG A 78 4.84 -5.75 -8.08
N LEU A 79 6.07 -5.35 -8.41
CA LEU A 79 6.93 -6.25 -9.20
C LEU A 79 7.20 -7.55 -8.45
N ARG A 80 7.52 -7.45 -7.17
CA ARG A 80 7.82 -8.65 -6.39
C ARG A 80 6.60 -9.52 -6.18
N ALA A 81 5.44 -8.91 -5.95
CA ALA A 81 4.21 -9.69 -5.79
C ALA A 81 3.87 -10.43 -7.07
N GLU A 82 4.02 -9.77 -8.22
CA GLU A 82 3.71 -10.40 -9.50
C GLU A 82 4.68 -11.52 -9.82
N GLU A 83 5.95 -11.36 -9.45
CA GLU A 83 6.92 -12.44 -9.62
C GLU A 83 6.54 -13.67 -8.81
N ALA A 84 5.86 -13.47 -7.69
CA ALA A 84 5.41 -14.57 -6.84
C ALA A 84 4.01 -15.04 -7.18
N GLY A 85 3.45 -14.56 -8.29
CA GLY A 85 2.14 -15.00 -8.74
C GLY A 85 0.97 -14.21 -8.17
N GLY A 86 1.24 -13.10 -7.52
CA GLY A 86 0.21 -12.28 -6.89
C GLY A 86 0.06 -10.91 -7.55
N ALA A 87 -0.43 -9.95 -6.77
CA ALA A 87 -0.68 -8.61 -7.29
C ALA A 87 -0.80 -7.61 -6.15
N VAL A 88 -0.65 -6.34 -6.49
CA VAL A 88 -0.91 -5.24 -5.56
C VAL A 88 -2.14 -4.48 -6.05
N HIS A 89 -3.14 -4.38 -5.17
CA HIS A 89 -4.36 -3.64 -5.40
C HIS A 89 -4.30 -2.35 -4.57
N LEU A 90 -4.72 -1.25 -5.15
CA LEU A 90 -4.83 0.02 -4.44
C LEU A 90 -6.29 0.38 -4.31
N ALA A 91 -6.71 0.82 -3.13
CA ALA A 91 -8.11 1.09 -2.88
C ALA A 91 -8.31 2.47 -2.27
N ALA A 92 -9.39 3.13 -2.69
CA ALA A 92 -9.90 4.33 -2.02
C ALA A 92 -8.91 5.49 -1.98
N MET A 93 -8.16 5.71 -3.05
CA MET A 93 -7.19 6.80 -3.09
C MET A 93 -7.91 8.14 -2.99
N ARG A 94 -7.40 9.01 -2.13
CA ARG A 94 -7.89 10.39 -2.07
C ARG A 94 -7.43 11.15 -3.30
N PRO A 95 -8.14 12.23 -3.67
CA PRO A 95 -7.80 12.96 -4.89
C PRO A 95 -6.34 13.40 -4.98
N ALA A 96 -5.75 13.87 -3.88
CA ALA A 96 -4.36 14.33 -3.92
C ALA A 96 -3.39 13.20 -4.25
N VAL A 97 -3.66 12.01 -3.74
CA VAL A 97 -2.81 10.84 -4.00
C VAL A 97 -3.08 10.31 -5.41
N ALA A 98 -4.35 10.23 -5.79
CA ALA A 98 -4.71 9.77 -7.13
C ALA A 98 -4.06 10.64 -8.21
N ARG A 99 -3.93 11.93 -7.94
CA ARG A 99 -3.32 12.86 -8.89
C ARG A 99 -1.86 12.52 -9.17
N VAL A 100 -1.12 12.11 -8.14
CA VAL A 100 0.27 11.70 -8.32
C VAL A 100 0.34 10.50 -9.25
N PHE A 101 -0.56 9.55 -9.08
CA PHE A 101 -0.60 8.37 -9.94
C PHE A 101 -0.99 8.73 -11.36
N GLU A 102 -1.90 9.71 -11.54
CA GLU A 102 -2.29 10.15 -12.86
C GLU A 102 -1.15 10.86 -13.58
N ILE A 103 -0.50 11.79 -12.89
CA ILE A 103 0.56 12.59 -13.50
C ILE A 103 1.73 11.72 -13.93
N THR A 104 2.06 10.72 -13.13
CA THR A 104 3.20 9.84 -13.42
C THR A 104 2.83 8.68 -14.34
N GLY A 105 1.55 8.46 -14.59
CA GLY A 105 1.09 7.29 -15.36
C GLY A 105 1.10 6.00 -14.58
N ALA A 106 1.46 6.05 -13.29
CA ALA A 106 1.60 4.84 -12.49
C ALA A 106 0.28 4.13 -12.28
N GLY A 107 -0.83 4.87 -12.29
CA GLY A 107 -2.14 4.24 -12.11
C GLY A 107 -2.47 3.17 -13.13
N ALA A 108 -1.84 3.24 -14.31
CA ALA A 108 -2.13 2.28 -15.36
C ALA A 108 -1.56 0.89 -15.08
N VAL A 109 -0.60 0.77 -14.17
CA VAL A 109 0.03 -0.53 -13.89
C VAL A 109 -0.48 -1.19 -12.62
N PHE A 110 -1.32 -0.49 -11.85
CA PHE A 110 -1.90 -1.06 -10.64
C PHE A 110 -3.35 -1.45 -10.88
N LEU A 111 -3.85 -2.36 -10.05
CA LEU A 111 -5.27 -2.66 -9.97
C LEU A 111 -5.88 -1.67 -8.99
N VAL A 112 -6.58 -0.68 -9.50
CA VAL A 112 -7.09 0.43 -8.70
C VAL A 112 -8.59 0.28 -8.50
N HIS A 113 -9.03 0.42 -7.26
CA HIS A 113 -10.43 0.24 -6.88
C HIS A 113 -10.93 1.48 -6.14
N GLU A 114 -12.22 1.76 -6.27
CA GLU A 114 -12.78 2.92 -5.61
C GLU A 114 -12.97 2.72 -4.12
N SER A 115 -13.10 1.48 -3.68
CA SER A 115 -13.29 1.19 -2.26
C SER A 115 -12.51 -0.05 -1.85
N LEU A 116 -12.31 -0.18 -0.55
CA LEU A 116 -11.67 -1.37 -0.02
C LEU A 116 -12.52 -2.61 -0.30
N ASP A 117 -13.85 -2.49 -0.17
CA ASP A 117 -14.72 -3.63 -0.44
C ASP A 117 -14.56 -4.14 -1.86
N ASP A 118 -14.45 -3.22 -2.82
CA ASP A 118 -14.24 -3.62 -4.21
C ASP A 118 -12.91 -4.36 -4.38
N ALA A 119 -11.88 -3.91 -3.68
CA ALA A 119 -10.56 -4.53 -3.80
C ALA A 119 -10.53 -5.92 -3.19
N LEU A 120 -11.40 -6.18 -2.22
CA LEU A 120 -11.42 -7.46 -1.53
C LEU A 120 -12.28 -8.52 -2.24
N GLU A 121 -13.04 -8.12 -3.22
CA GLU A 121 -13.84 -9.07 -4.00
C GLU A 121 -12.97 -9.88 -5.01
#